data_f27caa07f7d5d2bfcbadd731b781e033
#
_entry.id   f27caa07f7d5d2bfcbadd731b781e033
#
_cell.length_a   1.000
_cell.length_b   1.000
_cell.length_c   1.000
_cell.angle_alpha   90.00
_cell.angle_beta   90.00
_cell.angle_gamma   90.00
#
_symmetry.space_group_name_H-M   'P 1'
#
loop_
_entity.id
_entity.type
_entity.pdbx_description
1 polymer ?
#
loop_
_entity_poly.entity_id
_entity_poly.type
_entity_poly.pdbx_seq_one_letter_code
_entity_poly.pdbx_strand_id
1 'polypeptide(L)'
;TKDVIFTVASGKIASRETSVPIAKKKMKIQPLVMAKVSDLFPIDVEKYIFSYVEQGEPKKTEEGGLIQDVMVFAAPSDLIDSYYTLANAAGLHIESIDADGNAVFQVMRRQVKSKEGVTMSIQINQSATLVNIISDNKLLLQRVVPYGINVFTEVLLQEPVFQVQTEEEAYTLLKRNRVILHNLNSENPENNPSLDKRIEVTDNASYLIGNIGRVIEYYNSKYKDRPIQEIICMGKGCAVAGIHELLSNELGIQTHTPEELAGVRFNRKVN
;
A
#
# COMPACT_ATOMS: atom_id res chain seq x y z
N THR A 1 -0.86 27.72 9.20
CA THR A 1 -0.62 27.06 10.48
C THR A 1 0.80 26.55 10.50
N LYS A 2 1.39 26.43 11.69
CA LYS A 2 2.69 25.78 11.88
C LYS A 2 2.54 24.31 12.28
N ASP A 3 1.31 23.87 12.52
CA ASP A 3 1.01 22.50 12.91
C ASP A 3 0.97 21.60 11.66
N VAL A 4 1.65 20.46 11.73
CA VAL A 4 1.78 19.51 10.62
C VAL A 4 1.51 18.09 11.09
N ILE A 5 0.93 17.30 10.18
CA ILE A 5 0.83 15.84 10.29
C ILE A 5 1.72 15.27 9.21
N PHE A 6 2.66 14.41 9.58
CA PHE A 6 3.46 13.65 8.62
C PHE A 6 2.85 12.28 8.39
N THR A 7 2.82 11.84 7.13
CA THR A 7 2.63 10.43 6.77
C THR A 7 3.95 9.85 6.30
N VAL A 8 4.37 8.75 6.90
CA VAL A 8 5.66 8.13 6.65
C VAL A 8 5.49 6.88 5.80
N ALA A 9 5.97 6.96 4.56
CA ALA A 9 6.07 5.83 3.65
C ALA A 9 7.47 5.23 3.73
N SER A 10 7.62 4.10 4.38
CA SER A 10 8.91 3.40 4.50
C SER A 10 8.73 1.90 4.60
N GLY A 11 9.52 1.15 3.83
CA GLY A 11 9.61 -0.30 3.95
C GLY A 11 10.19 -0.79 5.29
N LYS A 12 10.77 0.11 6.09
CA LYS A 12 11.27 -0.19 7.44
C LYS A 12 10.16 -0.21 8.50
N ILE A 13 8.97 0.31 8.21
CA ILE A 13 7.82 0.26 9.10
C ILE A 13 7.17 -1.11 8.96
N ALA A 14 7.20 -1.90 10.03
CA ALA A 14 6.54 -3.19 10.07
C ALA A 14 5.15 -3.06 10.70
N SER A 15 4.20 -3.88 10.27
CA SER A 15 2.87 -3.98 10.86
C SER A 15 2.51 -5.43 11.16
N ARG A 16 1.82 -5.66 12.29
CA ARG A 16 1.33 -6.97 12.72
C ARG A 16 -0.03 -6.82 13.36
N GLU A 17 -0.94 -7.71 13.02
CA GLU A 17 -2.21 -7.79 13.73
C GLU A 17 -2.08 -8.72 14.95
N THR A 18 -2.81 -8.39 15.99
CA THR A 18 -2.97 -9.23 17.18
C THR A 18 -4.29 -8.90 17.85
N SER A 19 -4.64 -9.72 18.86
CA SER A 19 -5.78 -9.45 19.74
C SER A 19 -5.32 -9.39 21.18
N VAL A 20 -5.89 -8.49 21.95
CA VAL A 20 -5.61 -8.37 23.38
C VAL A 20 -6.89 -8.61 24.20
N PRO A 21 -6.81 -9.34 25.32
CA PRO A 21 -7.96 -9.52 26.21
C PRO A 21 -8.27 -8.19 26.90
N ILE A 22 -9.56 -7.88 27.04
CA ILE A 22 -10.02 -6.69 27.73
C ILE A 22 -11.09 -7.06 28.78
N ALA A 23 -11.06 -6.37 29.91
CA ALA A 23 -12.07 -6.58 30.98
C ALA A 23 -13.38 -5.87 30.66
N LYS A 24 -13.34 -4.73 29.96
CA LYS A 24 -14.50 -3.93 29.60
C LYS A 24 -14.23 -3.10 28.33
N LYS A 25 -15.30 -2.72 27.63
CA LYS A 25 -15.23 -1.77 26.52
C LYS A 25 -14.60 -0.45 27.01
N LYS A 26 -13.83 0.21 26.13
CA LYS A 26 -13.13 1.49 26.41
C LYS A 26 -12.07 1.42 27.51
N MET A 27 -11.49 0.23 27.78
CA MET A 27 -10.32 0.11 28.61
C MET A 27 -9.08 0.62 27.87
N LYS A 28 -8.12 1.24 28.59
CA LYS A 28 -6.81 1.56 28.02
C LYS A 28 -6.05 0.27 27.78
N ILE A 29 -5.83 -0.08 26.52
CA ILE A 29 -5.21 -1.35 26.10
C ILE A 29 -3.72 -1.22 25.80
N GLN A 30 -3.17 -0.02 25.79
CA GLN A 30 -1.77 0.23 25.48
C GLN A 30 -0.79 -0.67 26.25
N PRO A 31 -0.88 -0.86 27.57
CA PRO A 31 0.03 -1.76 28.29
C PRO A 31 -0.05 -3.21 27.81
N LEU A 32 -1.26 -3.67 27.44
CA LEU A 32 -1.48 -5.03 26.94
C LEU A 32 -0.90 -5.24 25.56
N VAL A 33 -0.99 -4.21 24.70
CA VAL A 33 -0.38 -4.23 23.37
C VAL A 33 1.14 -4.22 23.50
N MET A 34 1.70 -3.32 24.34
CA MET A 34 3.14 -3.20 24.54
C MET A 34 3.75 -4.50 25.09
N ALA A 35 3.04 -5.22 25.95
CA ALA A 35 3.50 -6.52 26.46
C ALA A 35 3.65 -7.59 25.36
N LYS A 36 3.02 -7.41 24.21
CA LYS A 36 3.08 -8.35 23.07
C LYS A 36 4.10 -7.98 21.99
N VAL A 37 4.69 -6.78 22.02
CA VAL A 37 5.53 -6.31 20.90
C VAL A 37 6.75 -7.19 20.66
N SER A 38 7.38 -7.72 21.70
CA SER A 38 8.54 -8.62 21.58
C SER A 38 8.20 -9.94 20.89
N ASP A 39 6.97 -10.45 21.11
CA ASP A 39 6.50 -11.66 20.46
C ASP A 39 6.08 -11.44 19.01
N LEU A 40 5.56 -10.24 18.73
CA LEU A 40 5.07 -9.86 17.39
C LEU A 40 6.19 -9.52 16.42
N PHE A 41 7.28 -8.91 16.93
CA PHE A 41 8.35 -8.39 16.10
C PHE A 41 9.70 -8.97 16.55
N PRO A 42 10.36 -9.78 15.70
CA PRO A 42 11.69 -10.32 15.97
C PRO A 42 12.78 -9.25 15.70
N ILE A 43 12.72 -8.14 16.41
CA ILE A 43 13.58 -6.97 16.27
C ILE A 43 14.05 -6.50 17.66
N ASP A 44 15.07 -5.65 17.69
CA ASP A 44 15.54 -4.98 18.90
C ASP A 44 14.53 -3.87 19.28
N VAL A 45 13.59 -4.20 20.18
CA VAL A 45 12.47 -3.33 20.54
C VAL A 45 12.89 -1.95 21.08
N GLU A 46 14.10 -1.83 21.63
CA GLU A 46 14.62 -0.56 22.16
C GLU A 46 14.92 0.47 21.05
N LYS A 47 15.13 0.00 19.83
CA LYS A 47 15.40 0.84 18.65
C LYS A 47 14.15 1.22 17.86
N TYR A 48 12.97 0.85 18.37
CA TYR A 48 11.71 1.07 17.67
C TYR A 48 10.68 1.80 18.52
N ILE A 49 9.89 2.61 17.84
CA ILE A 49 8.69 3.23 18.39
C ILE A 49 7.49 2.39 17.96
N PHE A 50 6.61 2.07 18.90
CA PHE A 50 5.41 1.29 18.65
C PHE A 50 4.16 2.13 18.79
N SER A 51 3.22 1.92 17.88
CA SER A 51 1.89 2.49 17.91
C SER A 51 0.88 1.41 17.53
N TYR A 52 -0.41 1.63 17.80
CA TYR A 52 -1.45 0.68 17.41
C TYR A 52 -2.74 1.39 17.05
N VAL A 53 -3.54 0.69 16.25
CA VAL A 53 -4.90 1.10 15.86
C VAL A 53 -5.86 -0.02 16.23
N GLU A 54 -6.92 0.32 16.97
CA GLU A 54 -7.98 -0.61 17.30
C GLU A 54 -8.79 -0.96 16.04
N GLN A 55 -9.08 -2.26 15.86
CA GLN A 55 -9.75 -2.80 14.68
C GLN A 55 -11.19 -3.20 15.02
N GLY A 56 -12.12 -2.29 14.74
CA GLY A 56 -13.55 -2.50 14.98
C GLY A 56 -13.91 -2.57 16.46
N GLU A 57 -15.12 -3.09 16.74
CA GLU A 57 -15.63 -3.27 18.09
C GLU A 57 -15.06 -4.53 18.75
N PRO A 58 -14.91 -4.53 20.09
CA PRO A 58 -14.53 -5.73 20.84
C PRO A 58 -15.47 -6.90 20.60
N LYS A 59 -14.91 -8.09 20.51
CA LYS A 59 -15.62 -9.36 20.30
C LYS A 59 -15.69 -10.18 21.58
N LYS A 60 -16.78 -10.92 21.74
CA LYS A 60 -16.87 -11.96 22.79
C LYS A 60 -16.11 -13.21 22.34
N THR A 61 -15.34 -13.80 23.25
CA THR A 61 -14.77 -15.14 23.07
C THR A 61 -15.81 -16.21 23.41
N GLU A 62 -15.56 -17.45 22.99
CA GLU A 62 -16.39 -18.60 23.35
C GLU A 62 -16.48 -18.81 24.87
N GLU A 63 -15.44 -18.46 25.60
CA GLU A 63 -15.35 -18.53 27.05
C GLU A 63 -16.02 -17.34 27.79
N GLY A 64 -16.65 -16.43 27.04
CA GLY A 64 -17.37 -15.27 27.58
C GLY A 64 -16.51 -14.04 27.89
N GLY A 65 -15.21 -14.10 27.62
CA GLY A 65 -14.29 -12.96 27.70
C GLY A 65 -14.52 -11.95 26.56
N LEU A 66 -13.84 -10.81 26.65
CA LEU A 66 -13.78 -9.83 25.57
C LEU A 66 -12.37 -9.73 25.02
N ILE A 67 -12.25 -9.61 23.70
CA ILE A 67 -10.99 -9.34 23.00
C ILE A 67 -11.13 -8.12 22.10
N GLN A 68 -10.06 -7.33 21.99
CA GLN A 68 -9.92 -6.23 21.05
C GLN A 68 -8.86 -6.58 20.03
N ASP A 69 -9.24 -6.61 18.74
CA ASP A 69 -8.30 -6.72 17.64
C ASP A 69 -7.56 -5.40 17.46
N VAL A 70 -6.26 -5.46 17.21
CA VAL A 70 -5.41 -4.29 16.98
C VAL A 70 -4.43 -4.56 15.85
N MET A 71 -4.11 -3.51 15.07
CA MET A 71 -2.96 -3.46 14.18
C MET A 71 -1.84 -2.72 14.89
N VAL A 72 -0.71 -3.38 15.13
CA VAL A 72 0.47 -2.79 15.77
C VAL A 72 1.48 -2.41 14.68
N PHE A 73 2.02 -1.21 14.78
CA PHE A 73 3.07 -0.68 13.92
C PHE A 73 4.36 -0.53 14.71
N ALA A 74 5.47 -0.90 14.07
CA ALA A 74 6.83 -0.71 14.58
C ALA A 74 7.62 0.15 13.58
N ALA A 75 8.07 1.31 14.01
CA ALA A 75 8.87 2.24 13.22
C ALA A 75 10.26 2.41 13.86
N PRO A 76 11.37 2.38 13.10
CA PRO A 76 12.69 2.68 13.66
C PRO A 76 12.72 4.08 14.29
N SER A 77 13.32 4.21 15.47
CA SER A 77 13.39 5.47 16.20
C SER A 77 14.15 6.54 15.41
N ASP A 78 15.25 6.18 14.75
CA ASP A 78 16.05 7.08 13.92
C ASP A 78 15.24 7.68 12.74
N LEU A 79 14.34 6.88 12.16
CA LEU A 79 13.44 7.34 11.12
C LEU A 79 12.50 8.42 11.66
N ILE A 80 11.89 8.19 12.81
CA ILE A 80 10.96 9.14 13.44
C ILE A 80 11.69 10.41 13.88
N ASP A 81 12.88 10.27 14.46
CA ASP A 81 13.73 11.40 14.88
C ASP A 81 14.13 12.30 13.71
N SER A 82 14.28 11.72 12.50
CA SER A 82 14.56 12.52 11.30
C SER A 82 13.41 13.48 10.95
N TYR A 83 12.16 13.09 11.18
CA TYR A 83 11.00 13.97 10.99
C TYR A 83 10.92 15.08 12.04
N TYR A 84 11.27 14.77 13.30
CA TYR A 84 11.38 15.81 14.34
C TYR A 84 12.49 16.81 13.99
N THR A 85 13.63 16.34 13.53
CA THR A 85 14.75 17.19 13.08
C THR A 85 14.31 18.10 11.92
N LEU A 86 13.63 17.53 10.92
CA LEU A 86 13.09 18.29 9.78
C LEU A 86 12.10 19.37 10.24
N ALA A 87 11.13 18.99 11.08
CA ALA A 87 10.12 19.92 11.59
C ALA A 87 10.75 21.06 12.37
N ASN A 88 11.70 20.76 13.26
CA ASN A 88 12.42 21.77 14.05
C ASN A 88 13.18 22.75 13.14
N ALA A 89 13.89 22.25 12.14
CA ALA A 89 14.62 23.07 11.18
C ALA A 89 13.69 23.98 10.35
N ALA A 90 12.47 23.51 10.06
CA ALA A 90 11.45 24.27 9.33
C ALA A 90 10.60 25.16 10.23
N GLY A 91 10.78 25.16 11.56
CA GLY A 91 9.95 25.89 12.52
C GLY A 91 8.49 25.41 12.56
N LEU A 92 8.29 24.11 12.34
CA LEU A 92 6.99 23.45 12.34
C LEU A 92 6.77 22.70 13.67
N HIS A 93 5.52 22.58 14.07
CA HIS A 93 5.09 21.77 15.20
C HIS A 93 4.42 20.48 14.72
N ILE A 94 4.94 19.33 15.14
CA ILE A 94 4.37 18.05 14.80
C ILE A 94 3.16 17.76 15.70
N GLU A 95 1.98 17.69 15.09
CA GLU A 95 0.77 17.25 15.76
C GLU A 95 0.72 15.71 15.83
N SER A 96 1.07 15.03 14.73
CA SER A 96 1.21 13.58 14.69
C SER A 96 2.11 13.10 13.55
N ILE A 97 2.63 11.88 13.71
CA ILE A 97 3.30 11.13 12.65
C ILE A 97 2.53 9.82 12.48
N ASP A 98 2.01 9.58 11.28
CA ASP A 98 1.24 8.38 10.95
C ASP A 98 1.96 7.53 9.91
N ALA A 99 1.73 6.21 9.93
CA ALA A 99 2.18 5.33 8.88
C ALA A 99 1.32 5.54 7.61
N ASP A 100 1.96 5.64 6.45
CA ASP A 100 1.27 5.82 5.15
C ASP A 100 0.15 4.78 4.94
N GLY A 101 0.41 3.53 5.33
CA GLY A 101 -0.58 2.47 5.24
C GLY A 101 -1.83 2.69 6.08
N ASN A 102 -1.71 3.27 7.27
CA ASN A 102 -2.87 3.64 8.06
C ASN A 102 -3.61 4.82 7.43
N ALA A 103 -2.90 5.83 6.95
CA ALA A 103 -3.51 6.98 6.28
C ALA A 103 -4.31 6.52 5.04
N VAL A 104 -3.74 5.65 4.20
CA VAL A 104 -4.43 5.05 3.06
C VAL A 104 -5.64 4.24 3.50
N PHE A 105 -5.52 3.43 4.55
CA PHE A 105 -6.65 2.68 5.10
C PHE A 105 -7.80 3.62 5.52
N GLN A 106 -7.50 4.74 6.18
CA GLN A 106 -8.54 5.71 6.60
C GLN A 106 -9.29 6.31 5.40
N VAL A 107 -8.63 6.49 4.27
CA VAL A 107 -9.27 6.90 3.01
C VAL A 107 -10.08 5.74 2.44
N MET A 108 -9.47 4.56 2.30
CA MET A 108 -10.05 3.41 1.63
C MET A 108 -11.31 2.88 2.32
N ARG A 109 -11.36 2.85 3.65
CA ARG A 109 -12.55 2.40 4.37
C ARG A 109 -13.81 3.22 4.07
N ARG A 110 -13.65 4.44 3.50
CA ARG A 110 -14.76 5.28 3.05
C ARG A 110 -15.16 4.99 1.60
N GLN A 111 -14.26 4.38 0.82
CA GLN A 111 -14.49 4.03 -0.59
C GLN A 111 -15.16 2.66 -0.73
N VAL A 112 -14.87 1.73 0.18
CA VAL A 112 -15.42 0.37 0.15
C VAL A 112 -16.93 0.42 0.35
N LYS A 113 -17.66 0.18 -0.74
CA LYS A 113 -19.14 0.26 -0.76
C LYS A 113 -19.81 -0.92 -0.07
N SER A 114 -19.18 -2.10 -0.10
CA SER A 114 -19.70 -3.32 0.53
C SER A 114 -19.03 -3.55 1.87
N LYS A 115 -19.80 -3.69 2.93
CA LYS A 115 -19.29 -4.07 4.25
C LYS A 115 -18.95 -5.55 4.36
N GLU A 116 -19.42 -6.37 3.42
CA GLU A 116 -19.32 -7.83 3.46
C GLU A 116 -18.18 -8.40 2.58
N GLY A 117 -17.56 -7.56 1.77
CA GLY A 117 -16.49 -7.95 0.84
C GLY A 117 -15.08 -7.76 1.39
N VAL A 118 -14.12 -8.37 0.70
CA VAL A 118 -12.69 -8.11 0.90
C VAL A 118 -12.16 -7.33 -0.28
N THR A 119 -11.64 -6.14 0.00
CA THR A 119 -11.02 -5.26 -1.00
C THR A 119 -9.54 -5.14 -0.72
N MET A 120 -8.73 -5.29 -1.75
CA MET A 120 -7.29 -5.00 -1.71
C MET A 120 -7.05 -3.61 -2.30
N SER A 121 -6.32 -2.76 -1.61
CA SER A 121 -5.81 -1.53 -2.20
C SER A 121 -4.32 -1.65 -2.47
N ILE A 122 -3.91 -1.20 -3.66
CA ILE A 122 -2.52 -1.16 -4.10
C ILE A 122 -2.18 0.29 -4.42
N GLN A 123 -1.24 0.86 -3.67
CA GLN A 123 -0.71 2.19 -3.95
C GLN A 123 0.69 2.06 -4.55
N ILE A 124 0.78 2.17 -5.87
CA ILE A 124 2.05 2.07 -6.60
C ILE A 124 2.72 3.44 -6.61
N ASN A 125 3.79 3.58 -5.84
CA ASN A 125 4.62 4.79 -5.78
C ASN A 125 5.89 4.64 -6.64
N GLN A 126 6.87 5.54 -6.49
CA GLN A 126 8.09 5.53 -7.31
C GLN A 126 8.90 4.23 -7.11
N SER A 127 9.27 3.88 -5.89
CA SER A 127 10.19 2.78 -5.56
C SER A 127 9.57 1.67 -4.72
N ALA A 128 8.33 1.82 -4.29
CA ALA A 128 7.65 0.85 -3.47
C ALA A 128 6.15 0.88 -3.72
N THR A 129 5.50 -0.25 -3.46
CA THR A 129 4.05 -0.40 -3.51
C THR A 129 3.52 -0.77 -2.15
N LEU A 130 2.57 0.01 -1.65
CA LEU A 130 1.85 -0.30 -0.43
C LEU A 130 0.62 -1.13 -0.78
N VAL A 131 0.46 -2.22 -0.05
CA VAL A 131 -0.67 -3.14 -0.18
C VAL A 131 -1.43 -3.17 1.13
N ASN A 132 -2.73 -2.87 1.10
CA ASN A 132 -3.66 -3.03 2.20
C ASN A 132 -4.78 -3.99 1.81
N ILE A 133 -5.14 -4.92 2.69
CA ILE A 133 -6.31 -5.77 2.55
C ILE A 133 -7.31 -5.38 3.62
N ILE A 134 -8.52 -5.03 3.20
CA ILE A 134 -9.53 -4.37 4.02
C ILE A 134 -10.84 -5.16 3.92
N SER A 135 -11.48 -5.39 5.05
CA SER A 135 -12.84 -5.93 5.13
C SER A 135 -13.51 -5.48 6.43
N ASP A 136 -14.81 -5.30 6.41
CA ASP A 136 -15.61 -4.94 7.59
C ASP A 136 -15.07 -3.69 8.31
N ASN A 137 -14.60 -2.69 7.57
CA ASN A 137 -13.92 -1.52 8.14
C ASN A 137 -12.65 -1.83 8.94
N LYS A 138 -11.99 -2.96 8.70
CA LYS A 138 -10.74 -3.38 9.35
C LYS A 138 -9.63 -3.52 8.34
N LEU A 139 -8.44 -3.15 8.76
CA LEU A 139 -7.21 -3.43 8.02
C LEU A 139 -6.74 -4.84 8.42
N LEU A 140 -7.00 -5.83 7.56
CA LEU A 140 -6.66 -7.23 7.82
C LEU A 140 -5.17 -7.51 7.59
N LEU A 141 -4.58 -6.84 6.62
CA LEU A 141 -3.17 -7.02 6.27
C LEU A 141 -2.63 -5.73 5.65
N GLN A 142 -1.40 -5.39 6.00
CA GLN A 142 -0.62 -4.36 5.34
C GLN A 142 0.77 -4.88 5.01
N ARG A 143 1.26 -4.60 3.79
CA ARG A 143 2.62 -4.93 3.35
C ARG A 143 3.16 -3.83 2.46
N VAL A 144 4.46 -3.62 2.53
CA VAL A 144 5.20 -2.81 1.58
C VAL A 144 5.98 -3.76 0.67
N VAL A 145 5.72 -3.66 -0.61
CA VAL A 145 6.44 -4.36 -1.67
C VAL A 145 7.55 -3.42 -2.16
N PRO A 146 8.84 -3.83 -2.18
CA PRO A 146 9.97 -2.95 -2.50
C PRO A 146 10.16 -2.76 -4.02
N TYR A 147 9.07 -2.61 -4.74
CA TYR A 147 9.00 -2.36 -6.18
C TYR A 147 7.89 -1.34 -6.47
N GLY A 148 8.15 -0.41 -7.37
CA GLY A 148 7.22 0.63 -7.78
C GLY A 148 7.34 0.92 -9.27
N ILE A 149 7.07 2.16 -9.70
CA ILE A 149 7.13 2.58 -11.11
C ILE A 149 8.54 2.43 -11.68
N ASN A 150 9.57 2.51 -10.84
CA ASN A 150 10.96 2.39 -11.26
C ASN A 150 11.26 1.09 -12.01
N VAL A 151 10.55 0.00 -11.77
CA VAL A 151 10.70 -1.25 -12.55
C VAL A 151 10.44 -1.05 -14.04
N PHE A 152 9.66 -0.05 -14.41
CA PHE A 152 9.39 0.31 -15.79
C PHE A 152 10.30 1.44 -16.28
N THR A 153 10.47 2.51 -15.48
CA THR A 153 11.20 3.71 -15.91
C THR A 153 12.69 3.43 -16.09
N GLU A 154 13.29 2.54 -15.31
CA GLU A 154 14.69 2.14 -15.42
C GLU A 154 14.98 1.50 -16.79
N VAL A 155 14.11 0.63 -17.28
CA VAL A 155 14.27 0.02 -18.62
C VAL A 155 14.14 1.08 -19.71
N LEU A 156 13.15 1.97 -19.59
CA LEU A 156 12.94 3.03 -20.57
C LEU A 156 14.13 3.97 -20.69
N LEU A 157 14.78 4.28 -19.57
CA LEU A 157 15.98 5.13 -19.53
C LEU A 157 17.22 4.46 -20.13
N GLN A 158 17.31 3.13 -20.04
CA GLN A 158 18.43 2.37 -20.57
C GLN A 158 18.32 2.09 -22.07
N GLU A 159 17.09 2.15 -22.63
CA GLU A 159 16.81 1.75 -23.99
C GLU A 159 16.63 2.97 -24.93
N PRO A 160 17.60 3.25 -25.83
CA PRO A 160 17.55 4.44 -26.70
C PRO A 160 16.33 4.52 -27.61
N VAL A 161 15.67 3.40 -27.91
CA VAL A 161 14.48 3.35 -28.76
C VAL A 161 13.31 4.15 -28.19
N PHE A 162 13.25 4.34 -26.87
CA PHE A 162 12.20 5.12 -26.22
C PHE A 162 12.47 6.62 -26.20
N GLN A 163 13.67 7.06 -26.52
CA GLN A 163 14.06 8.47 -26.64
C GLN A 163 13.74 9.31 -25.39
N VAL A 164 13.91 8.72 -24.20
CA VAL A 164 13.72 9.38 -22.90
C VAL A 164 15.07 9.53 -22.20
N GLN A 165 15.27 10.64 -21.49
CA GLN A 165 16.52 10.95 -20.78
C GLN A 165 16.33 11.15 -19.29
N THR A 166 15.09 11.38 -18.86
CA THR A 166 14.76 11.64 -17.45
C THR A 166 13.62 10.72 -16.96
N GLU A 167 13.56 10.50 -15.65
CA GLU A 167 12.45 9.74 -15.05
C GLU A 167 11.08 10.37 -15.34
N GLU A 168 11.01 11.70 -15.43
CA GLU A 168 9.76 12.41 -15.73
C GLU A 168 9.29 12.17 -17.17
N GLU A 169 10.23 12.18 -18.12
CA GLU A 169 9.95 11.82 -19.51
C GLU A 169 9.52 10.36 -19.64
N ALA A 170 10.24 9.43 -18.97
CA ALA A 170 9.90 8.02 -18.94
C ALA A 170 8.50 7.80 -18.34
N TYR A 171 8.18 8.45 -17.23
CA TYR A 171 6.85 8.38 -16.63
C TYR A 171 5.76 9.00 -17.51
N THR A 172 6.06 10.09 -18.20
CA THR A 172 5.14 10.71 -19.16
C THR A 172 4.85 9.78 -20.34
N LEU A 173 5.88 9.07 -20.83
CA LEU A 173 5.72 8.05 -21.86
C LEU A 173 4.82 6.91 -21.39
N LEU A 174 5.04 6.37 -20.18
CA LEU A 174 4.20 5.32 -19.60
C LEU A 174 2.73 5.71 -19.45
N LYS A 175 2.45 6.97 -19.16
CA LYS A 175 1.06 7.46 -19.05
C LYS A 175 0.35 7.63 -20.37
N ARG A 176 1.05 8.08 -21.40
CA ARG A 176 0.45 8.45 -22.68
C ARG A 176 0.39 7.30 -23.66
N ASN A 177 1.37 6.45 -23.64
CA ASN A 177 1.54 5.36 -24.60
C ASN A 177 1.36 4.02 -23.89
N ARG A 178 0.70 3.06 -24.54
CA ARG A 178 0.63 1.67 -24.06
C ARG A 178 1.98 0.99 -24.27
N VAL A 179 2.97 1.32 -23.43
CA VAL A 179 4.27 0.66 -23.43
C VAL A 179 4.14 -0.74 -22.82
N ILE A 180 3.34 -0.86 -21.75
CA ILE A 180 3.05 -2.13 -21.10
C ILE A 180 2.09 -2.96 -21.97
N LEU A 181 2.47 -4.21 -22.22
CA LEU A 181 1.68 -5.16 -22.98
C LEU A 181 0.83 -6.00 -22.03
N HIS A 182 -0.47 -6.02 -22.23
CA HIS A 182 -1.39 -6.87 -21.47
C HIS A 182 -1.73 -8.19 -22.19
N ASN A 183 -1.34 -8.30 -23.46
CA ASN A 183 -1.48 -9.51 -24.26
C ASN A 183 -0.35 -9.57 -25.31
N LEU A 184 0.64 -10.41 -25.09
CA LEU A 184 1.80 -10.58 -25.96
C LEU A 184 1.44 -11.12 -27.34
N ASN A 185 0.28 -11.78 -27.48
CA ASN A 185 -0.14 -12.42 -28.73
C ASN A 185 -0.88 -11.47 -29.71
N SER A 186 -1.12 -10.24 -29.30
CA SER A 186 -1.94 -9.29 -30.09
C SER A 186 -1.16 -8.36 -31.04
N GLU A 187 0.17 -8.32 -30.94
CA GLU A 187 1.01 -7.46 -31.75
C GLU A 187 1.93 -8.27 -32.67
N ASN A 188 2.02 -7.87 -33.95
CA ASN A 188 2.92 -8.52 -34.91
C ASN A 188 4.33 -7.92 -34.78
N PRO A 189 5.38 -8.71 -34.46
CA PRO A 189 6.76 -8.24 -34.29
C PRO A 189 7.31 -7.53 -35.54
N GLU A 190 6.93 -7.95 -36.72
CA GLU A 190 7.45 -7.41 -37.99
C GLU A 190 7.10 -5.94 -38.22
N ASN A 191 6.06 -5.43 -37.57
CA ASN A 191 5.57 -4.05 -37.76
C ASN A 191 5.92 -3.10 -36.61
N ASN A 192 6.60 -3.56 -35.57
CA ASN A 192 6.89 -2.75 -34.38
C ASN A 192 8.30 -3.00 -33.84
N PRO A 193 9.31 -2.20 -34.31
CA PRO A 193 10.70 -2.39 -33.90
C PRO A 193 10.96 -2.18 -32.40
N SER A 194 10.02 -1.61 -31.67
CA SER A 194 10.11 -1.46 -30.23
C SER A 194 9.41 -2.61 -29.45
N LEU A 195 8.85 -3.60 -30.13
CA LEU A 195 8.06 -4.65 -29.48
C LEU A 195 8.89 -5.46 -28.47
N ASP A 196 10.08 -5.90 -28.87
CA ASP A 196 10.98 -6.66 -27.96
C ASP A 196 11.29 -5.88 -26.69
N LYS A 197 11.50 -4.56 -26.81
CA LYS A 197 11.79 -3.70 -25.67
C LYS A 197 10.55 -3.40 -24.83
N ARG A 198 9.37 -3.35 -25.42
CA ARG A 198 8.10 -3.27 -24.67
C ARG A 198 7.82 -4.58 -23.92
N ILE A 199 8.19 -5.72 -24.48
CA ILE A 199 8.15 -7.01 -23.78
C ILE A 199 9.06 -6.93 -22.56
N GLU A 200 10.31 -6.48 -22.71
CA GLU A 200 11.25 -6.33 -21.61
C GLU A 200 10.73 -5.41 -20.51
N VAL A 201 10.14 -4.25 -20.86
CA VAL A 201 9.49 -3.35 -19.89
C VAL A 201 8.36 -4.07 -19.15
N THR A 202 7.56 -4.86 -19.86
CA THR A 202 6.44 -5.61 -19.27
C THR A 202 6.93 -6.73 -18.36
N ASP A 203 7.97 -7.46 -18.76
CA ASP A 203 8.56 -8.56 -18.00
C ASP A 203 9.13 -8.07 -16.65
N ASN A 204 9.68 -6.86 -16.61
CA ASN A 204 10.14 -6.25 -15.36
C ASN A 204 8.98 -6.02 -14.35
N ALA A 205 7.74 -5.90 -14.81
CA ALA A 205 6.57 -5.88 -13.93
C ALA A 205 6.41 -7.17 -13.13
N SER A 206 6.96 -8.29 -13.61
CA SER A 206 6.86 -9.60 -12.92
C SER A 206 7.40 -9.56 -11.49
N TYR A 207 8.42 -8.73 -11.22
CA TYR A 207 8.93 -8.52 -9.86
C TYR A 207 7.88 -7.87 -8.95
N LEU A 208 7.23 -6.82 -9.43
CA LEU A 208 6.15 -6.16 -8.70
C LEU A 208 4.96 -7.10 -8.51
N ILE A 209 4.48 -7.68 -9.59
CA ILE A 209 3.29 -8.55 -9.63
C ILE A 209 3.51 -9.81 -8.79
N GLY A 210 4.66 -10.47 -8.92
CA GLY A 210 4.99 -11.67 -8.14
C GLY A 210 5.06 -11.41 -6.64
N ASN A 211 5.54 -10.21 -6.22
CA ASN A 211 5.51 -9.85 -4.81
C ASN A 211 4.10 -9.52 -4.31
N ILE A 212 3.27 -8.88 -5.12
CA ILE A 212 1.85 -8.68 -4.80
C ILE A 212 1.14 -10.04 -4.70
N GLY A 213 1.40 -10.96 -5.63
CA GLY A 213 0.89 -12.32 -5.59
C GLY A 213 1.22 -13.06 -4.28
N ARG A 214 2.46 -12.95 -3.78
CA ARG A 214 2.85 -13.53 -2.48
C ARG A 214 2.06 -12.93 -1.31
N VAL A 215 1.69 -11.66 -1.37
CA VAL A 215 0.83 -11.03 -0.34
C VAL A 215 -0.57 -11.63 -0.40
N ILE A 216 -1.10 -11.87 -1.61
CA ILE A 216 -2.40 -12.53 -1.81
C ILE A 216 -2.36 -13.97 -1.31
N GLU A 217 -1.32 -14.74 -1.64
CA GLU A 217 -1.14 -16.12 -1.19
C GLU A 217 -1.07 -16.19 0.35
N TYR A 218 -0.27 -15.31 0.97
CA TYR A 218 -0.21 -15.23 2.42
C TYR A 218 -1.57 -14.92 3.04
N TYR A 219 -2.30 -13.96 2.49
CA TYR A 219 -3.65 -13.63 2.93
C TYR A 219 -4.59 -14.83 2.83
N ASN A 220 -4.64 -15.49 1.67
CA ASN A 220 -5.49 -16.64 1.40
C ASN A 220 -5.16 -17.83 2.31
N SER A 221 -3.89 -18.02 2.68
CA SER A 221 -3.50 -19.06 3.63
C SER A 221 -4.11 -18.87 5.03
N LYS A 222 -4.31 -17.60 5.41
CA LYS A 222 -4.85 -17.20 6.73
C LYS A 222 -6.38 -17.08 6.75
N TYR A 223 -6.98 -16.65 5.63
CA TYR A 223 -8.41 -16.34 5.51
C TYR A 223 -9.05 -17.11 4.35
N LYS A 224 -9.11 -18.46 4.46
CA LYS A 224 -9.49 -19.37 3.39
C LYS A 224 -10.88 -19.12 2.80
N ASP A 225 -11.84 -18.67 3.61
CA ASP A 225 -13.24 -18.51 3.21
C ASP A 225 -13.59 -17.06 2.83
N ARG A 226 -12.58 -16.18 2.69
CA ARG A 226 -12.78 -14.75 2.43
C ARG A 226 -11.88 -14.28 1.28
N PRO A 227 -12.18 -14.65 0.03
CA PRO A 227 -11.38 -14.25 -1.12
C PRO A 227 -11.43 -12.74 -1.35
N ILE A 228 -10.32 -12.21 -1.88
CA ILE A 228 -10.25 -10.81 -2.34
C ILE A 228 -11.14 -10.69 -3.59
N GLN A 229 -12.09 -9.76 -3.56
CA GLN A 229 -13.09 -9.58 -4.62
C GLN A 229 -12.69 -8.55 -5.66
N GLU A 230 -11.93 -7.54 -5.26
CA GLU A 230 -11.49 -6.45 -6.12
C GLU A 230 -10.15 -5.87 -5.66
N ILE A 231 -9.44 -5.26 -6.60
CA ILE A 231 -8.24 -4.48 -6.34
C ILE A 231 -8.48 -3.03 -6.73
N ILE A 232 -8.31 -2.12 -5.78
CA ILE A 232 -8.34 -0.68 -6.02
C ILE A 232 -6.92 -0.16 -6.14
N CYS A 233 -6.55 0.31 -7.33
CA CYS A 233 -5.23 0.83 -7.64
C CYS A 233 -5.15 2.33 -7.41
N MET A 234 -4.08 2.80 -6.77
CA MET A 234 -3.83 4.20 -6.43
C MET A 234 -2.36 4.57 -6.61
N GLY A 235 -2.05 5.84 -6.42
CA GLY A 235 -0.70 6.37 -6.56
C GLY A 235 -0.30 6.65 -8.02
N LYS A 236 0.94 7.05 -8.24
CA LYS A 236 1.44 7.39 -9.57
C LYS A 236 1.35 6.23 -10.56
N GLY A 237 1.56 5.00 -10.10
CA GLY A 237 1.56 3.81 -10.95
C GLY A 237 0.21 3.51 -11.60
N CYS A 238 -0.91 3.93 -10.99
CA CYS A 238 -2.22 3.73 -11.58
C CYS A 238 -2.48 4.52 -12.85
N ALA A 239 -1.71 5.58 -13.08
CA ALA A 239 -1.79 6.36 -14.31
C ALA A 239 -0.99 5.74 -15.47
N VAL A 240 -0.26 4.66 -15.23
CA VAL A 240 0.47 3.93 -16.28
C VAL A 240 -0.53 3.21 -17.18
N ALA A 241 -0.45 3.48 -18.48
CA ALA A 241 -1.38 2.92 -19.46
C ALA A 241 -1.20 1.39 -19.58
N GLY A 242 -2.28 0.63 -19.38
CA GLY A 242 -2.27 -0.83 -19.43
C GLY A 242 -2.01 -1.52 -18.07
N ILE A 243 -1.71 -0.78 -16.99
CA ILE A 243 -1.37 -1.39 -15.69
C ILE A 243 -2.56 -2.13 -15.06
N HIS A 244 -3.78 -1.62 -15.22
CA HIS A 244 -4.96 -2.26 -14.65
C HIS A 244 -5.26 -3.59 -15.32
N GLU A 245 -5.16 -3.62 -16.64
CA GLU A 245 -5.34 -4.84 -17.44
C GLU A 245 -4.26 -5.87 -17.09
N LEU A 246 -3.01 -5.44 -16.99
CA LEU A 246 -1.89 -6.31 -16.61
C LEU A 246 -2.10 -6.90 -15.21
N LEU A 247 -2.38 -6.07 -14.21
CA LEU A 247 -2.64 -6.54 -12.85
C LEU A 247 -3.85 -7.47 -12.77
N SER A 248 -4.95 -7.15 -13.49
CA SER A 248 -6.15 -7.99 -13.50
C SER A 248 -5.88 -9.37 -14.11
N ASN A 249 -5.13 -9.43 -15.21
CA ASN A 249 -4.80 -10.68 -15.89
C ASN A 249 -3.85 -11.54 -15.06
N GLU A 250 -2.80 -10.95 -14.53
CA GLU A 250 -1.76 -11.70 -13.81
C GLU A 250 -2.19 -12.14 -12.41
N LEU A 251 -3.01 -11.33 -11.72
CA LEU A 251 -3.49 -11.65 -10.37
C LEU A 251 -4.84 -12.35 -10.35
N GLY A 252 -5.55 -12.40 -11.50
CA GLY A 252 -6.88 -13.01 -11.60
C GLY A 252 -7.97 -12.28 -10.82
N ILE A 253 -7.76 -11.01 -10.47
CA ILE A 253 -8.68 -10.20 -9.68
C ILE A 253 -8.89 -8.86 -10.40
N GLN A 254 -10.15 -8.45 -10.56
CA GLN A 254 -10.48 -7.19 -11.23
C GLN A 254 -9.80 -6.01 -10.54
N THR A 255 -9.04 -5.23 -11.32
CA THR A 255 -8.29 -4.06 -10.85
C THR A 255 -8.82 -2.79 -11.51
N HIS A 256 -9.10 -1.77 -10.71
CA HIS A 256 -9.59 -0.47 -11.19
C HIS A 256 -9.10 0.68 -10.29
N THR A 257 -9.23 1.91 -10.79
CA THR A 257 -9.05 3.13 -9.98
C THR A 257 -10.39 3.59 -9.44
N PRO A 258 -10.48 4.19 -8.26
CA PRO A 258 -11.70 4.81 -7.81
C PRO A 258 -12.04 6.02 -8.72
N GLU A 259 -13.26 6.08 -9.23
CA GLU A 259 -13.72 7.20 -10.08
C GLU A 259 -13.75 8.50 -9.29
N GLU A 260 -14.21 8.46 -8.05
CA GLU A 260 -14.26 9.59 -7.12
C GLU A 260 -13.84 9.15 -5.72
N LEU A 261 -13.18 10.03 -4.99
CA LEU A 261 -12.84 9.79 -3.58
C LEU A 261 -13.98 10.29 -2.69
N ALA A 262 -14.76 9.38 -2.10
CA ALA A 262 -15.87 9.73 -1.22
C ALA A 262 -15.39 10.60 -0.05
N GLY A 263 -16.06 11.74 0.15
CA GLY A 263 -15.72 12.69 1.19
C GLY A 263 -14.58 13.65 0.85
N VAL A 264 -13.95 13.52 -0.32
CA VAL A 264 -12.94 14.47 -0.83
C VAL A 264 -13.60 15.43 -1.80
N ARG A 265 -13.53 16.72 -1.51
CA ARG A 265 -13.99 17.78 -2.42
C ARG A 265 -12.78 18.50 -2.98
N PHE A 266 -12.62 18.44 -4.29
CA PHE A 266 -11.60 19.22 -4.99
C PHE A 266 -12.10 20.67 -5.16
N ASN A 267 -11.30 21.63 -4.70
CA ASN A 267 -11.58 23.03 -5.01
C ASN A 267 -11.13 23.29 -6.46
N ARG A 268 -12.06 23.63 -7.36
CA ARG A 268 -11.82 23.89 -8.80
C ARG A 268 -10.80 25.00 -9.10
N LYS A 269 -10.25 25.66 -8.07
CA LYS A 269 -9.23 26.72 -8.20
C LYS A 269 -7.79 26.21 -8.10
N VAL A 270 -7.56 24.93 -7.95
CA VAL A 270 -6.23 24.32 -8.00
C VAL A 270 -6.10 23.70 -9.39
N ASN A 271 -5.56 24.50 -10.33
CA ASN A 271 -5.11 24.02 -11.64
C ASN A 271 -3.72 23.40 -11.49
#